data_56feeed5659c158aefb79dc86e420a88
#
_entry.id   56feeed5659c158aefb79dc86e420a88
#
_cell.length_a   1.000
_cell.length_b   1.000
_cell.length_c   1.000
_cell.angle_alpha   90.00
_cell.angle_beta   90.00
_cell.angle_gamma   90.00
#
_symmetry.space_group_name_H-M   'P 1'
#
loop_
_entity.id
_entity.type
_entity.pdbx_description
1 polymer ?
#
loop_
_entity_poly.entity_id
_entity_poly.type
_entity_poly.pdbx_seq_one_letter_code
_entity_poly.pdbx_strand_id
1 'polypeptide(L)'
;PLVIAFENNYYSSLAVSLVWAYLDFPNLSLNLEPFGVNSVTIDDIVIPTNESGQLLINYMGPPQTFPHYSIADILADRLPKDAFRNKIVLVGATAIGIYDLRVTPFSSTFPGVEIHANVIDNILHRNFLIHSSVTRFIDVCSIILFGLILGILIPRLRPITGMIAAFLMIAAFVVINFFVFFSFNTWLNLVYPLITMATIYLGITIYHYFKEEREKKKIRG
;
A
#
# COMPACT_ATOMS: atom_id res chain seq x y z
N PRO A 1 -0.49 -12.56 -5.75
CA PRO A 1 0.30 -12.52 -6.98
C PRO A 1 -0.59 -12.31 -8.19
N LEU A 2 -0.12 -11.53 -9.19
CA LEU A 2 -0.75 -11.44 -10.51
C LEU A 2 -0.21 -12.51 -11.45
N VAL A 3 1.02 -12.95 -11.17
CA VAL A 3 1.73 -13.97 -11.96
C VAL A 3 2.33 -14.99 -11.00
N ILE A 4 2.28 -16.23 -11.39
CA ILE A 4 2.83 -17.37 -10.64
C ILE A 4 3.87 -18.03 -11.53
N ALA A 5 5.11 -18.11 -11.05
CA ALA A 5 6.16 -18.90 -11.71
C ALA A 5 5.98 -20.37 -11.34
N PHE A 6 5.91 -21.24 -12.34
CA PHE A 6 5.89 -22.68 -12.16
C PHE A 6 6.79 -23.33 -13.21
N GLU A 7 7.77 -24.09 -12.75
CA GLU A 7 8.87 -24.60 -13.59
C GLU A 7 9.56 -23.43 -14.32
N ASN A 8 9.59 -23.45 -15.64
CA ASN A 8 10.19 -22.40 -16.47
C ASN A 8 9.14 -21.48 -17.12
N ASN A 9 7.88 -21.53 -16.66
CA ASN A 9 6.79 -20.76 -17.24
C ASN A 9 6.17 -19.81 -16.22
N TYR A 10 5.53 -18.77 -16.73
CA TYR A 10 4.75 -17.82 -15.94
C TYR A 10 3.26 -17.97 -16.30
N TYR A 11 2.43 -18.06 -15.28
CA TYR A 11 0.98 -18.19 -15.41
C TYR A 11 0.30 -16.97 -14.80
N SER A 12 -0.66 -16.42 -15.51
CA SER A 12 -1.47 -15.30 -15.01
C SER A 12 -2.45 -15.76 -13.92
N SER A 13 -2.72 -14.88 -12.95
CA SER A 13 -3.79 -15.11 -11.97
C SER A 13 -5.17 -15.08 -12.61
N LEU A 14 -6.18 -15.61 -11.91
CA LEU A 14 -7.57 -15.56 -12.35
C LEU A 14 -8.02 -14.14 -12.72
N ALA A 15 -7.71 -13.14 -11.91
CA ALA A 15 -8.11 -11.76 -12.16
C ALA A 15 -7.49 -11.19 -13.45
N VAL A 16 -6.19 -11.43 -13.68
CA VAL A 16 -5.50 -11.02 -14.91
C VAL A 16 -6.10 -11.72 -16.13
N SER A 17 -6.34 -13.05 -16.03
CA SER A 17 -6.92 -13.83 -17.13
C SER A 17 -8.34 -13.36 -17.47
N LEU A 18 -9.16 -13.00 -16.47
CA LEU A 18 -10.52 -12.50 -16.70
C LEU A 18 -10.52 -11.11 -17.37
N VAL A 19 -9.66 -10.20 -16.92
CA VAL A 19 -9.53 -8.89 -17.57
C VAL A 19 -9.00 -9.05 -18.99
N TRP A 20 -8.00 -9.90 -19.21
CA TRP A 20 -7.46 -10.20 -20.53
C TRP A 20 -8.53 -10.73 -21.49
N ALA A 21 -9.37 -11.68 -21.02
CA ALA A 21 -10.50 -12.17 -21.80
C ALA A 21 -11.60 -11.11 -22.04
N TYR A 22 -11.89 -10.27 -21.04
CA TYR A 22 -12.87 -9.19 -21.13
C TYR A 22 -12.47 -8.12 -22.16
N LEU A 23 -11.18 -7.88 -22.33
CA LEU A 23 -10.61 -6.96 -23.30
C LEU A 23 -10.36 -7.60 -24.69
N ASP A 24 -10.89 -8.80 -24.94
CA ASP A 24 -10.77 -9.54 -26.20
C ASP A 24 -9.34 -9.99 -26.51
N PHE A 25 -8.62 -10.48 -25.48
CA PHE A 25 -7.28 -11.08 -25.60
C PHE A 25 -6.23 -10.19 -26.28
N PRO A 26 -6.04 -8.94 -25.83
CA PRO A 26 -4.99 -8.08 -26.37
C PRO A 26 -3.59 -8.62 -26.04
N ASN A 27 -2.54 -7.88 -26.38
CA ASN A 27 -1.18 -8.27 -26.02
C ASN A 27 -1.01 -8.32 -24.50
N LEU A 28 -0.58 -9.48 -23.98
CA LEU A 28 -0.24 -9.69 -22.56
C LEU A 28 1.25 -9.92 -22.46
N SER A 29 1.94 -9.08 -21.69
CA SER A 29 3.39 -9.18 -21.50
C SER A 29 3.79 -9.07 -20.04
N LEU A 30 4.92 -9.69 -19.69
CA LEU A 30 5.52 -9.65 -18.39
C LEU A 30 6.87 -8.93 -18.48
N ASN A 31 7.03 -7.83 -17.76
CA ASN A 31 8.29 -7.11 -17.69
C ASN A 31 9.13 -7.66 -16.55
N LEU A 32 10.24 -8.31 -16.92
CA LEU A 32 11.20 -8.88 -16.00
C LEU A 32 12.42 -7.98 -15.88
N GLU A 33 12.88 -7.75 -14.67
CA GLU A 33 14.15 -7.12 -14.34
C GLU A 33 15.09 -8.12 -13.65
N PRO A 34 16.39 -7.82 -13.52
CA PRO A 34 17.32 -8.73 -12.84
C PRO A 34 16.92 -9.12 -11.41
N PHE A 35 16.07 -8.33 -10.78
CA PHE A 35 15.60 -8.56 -9.40
C PHE A 35 14.22 -9.23 -9.32
N GLY A 36 13.57 -9.53 -10.45
CA GLY A 36 12.26 -10.15 -10.49
C GLY A 36 11.26 -9.47 -11.42
N VAL A 37 9.97 -9.59 -11.11
CA VAL A 37 8.89 -9.01 -11.89
C VAL A 37 8.79 -7.51 -11.58
N ASN A 38 8.72 -6.68 -12.61
CA ASN A 38 8.50 -5.23 -12.47
C ASN A 38 7.03 -4.86 -12.70
N SER A 39 6.43 -5.39 -13.75
CA SER A 39 5.03 -5.13 -14.08
C SER A 39 4.43 -6.21 -14.98
N VAL A 40 3.11 -6.29 -14.98
CA VAL A 40 2.30 -7.03 -15.96
C VAL A 40 1.63 -6.01 -16.85
N THR A 41 1.72 -6.17 -18.17
CA THR A 41 1.11 -5.23 -19.11
C THR A 41 0.05 -5.93 -19.95
N ILE A 42 -1.15 -5.37 -19.98
CA ILE A 42 -2.27 -5.80 -20.82
C ILE A 42 -2.56 -4.64 -21.78
N ASP A 43 -2.15 -4.74 -23.03
CA ASP A 43 -2.19 -3.69 -24.04
C ASP A 43 -1.50 -2.40 -23.53
N ASP A 44 -2.25 -1.36 -23.25
CA ASP A 44 -1.78 -0.07 -22.73
C ASP A 44 -1.88 0.04 -21.19
N ILE A 45 -2.38 -1.00 -20.51
CA ILE A 45 -2.53 -1.04 -19.06
C ILE A 45 -1.28 -1.65 -18.42
N VAL A 46 -0.43 -0.80 -17.84
CA VAL A 46 0.74 -1.24 -17.08
C VAL A 46 0.36 -1.41 -15.62
N ILE A 47 0.39 -2.64 -15.13
CA ILE A 47 0.02 -3.02 -13.76
C ILE A 47 1.30 -3.15 -12.94
N PRO A 48 1.55 -2.25 -11.98
CA PRO A 48 2.77 -2.30 -11.17
C PRO A 48 2.73 -3.51 -10.22
N THR A 49 3.88 -4.18 -10.08
CA THR A 49 4.04 -5.28 -9.13
C THR A 49 5.30 -5.07 -8.28
N ASN A 50 5.41 -5.84 -7.20
CA ASN A 50 6.69 -6.03 -6.55
C ASN A 50 7.52 -7.09 -7.29
N GLU A 51 8.75 -7.32 -6.82
CA GLU A 51 9.71 -8.29 -7.39
C GLU A 51 9.16 -9.73 -7.46
N SER A 52 8.18 -10.06 -6.63
CA SER A 52 7.48 -11.37 -6.60
C SER A 52 6.22 -11.40 -7.47
N GLY A 53 5.97 -10.40 -8.32
CA GLY A 53 4.78 -10.32 -9.16
C GLY A 53 3.47 -10.11 -8.40
N GLN A 54 3.52 -9.47 -7.24
CA GLN A 54 2.36 -9.18 -6.40
C GLN A 54 1.90 -7.74 -6.58
N LEU A 55 0.59 -7.55 -6.78
CA LEU A 55 -0.07 -6.24 -6.75
C LEU A 55 -0.47 -5.89 -5.33
N LEU A 56 -0.26 -4.64 -4.94
CA LEU A 56 -0.86 -4.07 -3.76
C LEU A 56 -2.30 -3.65 -4.09
N ILE A 57 -3.27 -4.35 -3.48
CA ILE A 57 -4.69 -4.16 -3.81
C ILE A 57 -5.20 -2.87 -3.19
N ASN A 58 -5.77 -2.00 -4.01
CA ASN A 58 -6.55 -0.85 -3.57
C ASN A 58 -8.00 -1.29 -3.37
N TYR A 59 -8.36 -1.65 -2.15
CA TYR A 59 -9.69 -2.12 -1.84
C TYR A 59 -10.72 -1.00 -1.95
N MET A 60 -11.84 -1.26 -2.65
CA MET A 60 -12.94 -0.31 -2.84
C MET A 60 -13.79 -0.10 -1.58
N GLY A 61 -13.74 -1.02 -0.62
CA GLY A 61 -14.49 -0.92 0.63
C GLY A 61 -14.63 -2.25 1.38
N PRO A 62 -15.55 -2.29 2.36
CA PRO A 62 -15.84 -3.49 3.14
C PRO A 62 -16.46 -4.61 2.28
N PRO A 63 -16.65 -5.82 2.84
CA PRO A 63 -17.37 -6.89 2.14
C PRO A 63 -18.74 -6.44 1.62
N GLN A 64 -19.15 -6.96 0.46
CA GLN A 64 -20.36 -6.62 -0.26
C GLN A 64 -20.37 -5.22 -0.92
N THR A 65 -19.22 -4.63 -1.15
CA THR A 65 -19.09 -3.39 -1.93
C THR A 65 -19.49 -3.60 -3.40
N PHE A 66 -19.19 -4.77 -3.98
CA PHE A 66 -19.66 -5.13 -5.32
C PHE A 66 -21.08 -5.71 -5.27
N PRO A 67 -21.87 -5.59 -6.38
CA PRO A 67 -23.21 -6.19 -6.43
C PRO A 67 -23.17 -7.72 -6.25
N HIS A 68 -23.99 -8.23 -5.33
CA HIS A 68 -24.12 -9.66 -5.04
C HIS A 68 -25.51 -10.16 -5.45
N TYR A 69 -25.54 -11.32 -6.08
CA TYR A 69 -26.76 -12.01 -6.47
C TYR A 69 -26.72 -13.44 -5.94
N SER A 70 -27.82 -13.87 -5.33
CA SER A 70 -27.93 -15.25 -4.87
C SER A 70 -28.02 -16.20 -6.06
N ILE A 71 -27.29 -17.32 -6.02
CA ILE A 71 -27.43 -18.37 -7.02
C ILE A 71 -28.87 -18.90 -7.10
N ALA A 72 -29.59 -18.91 -5.97
CA ALA A 72 -31.00 -19.30 -5.93
C ALA A 72 -31.90 -18.36 -6.73
N ASP A 73 -31.60 -17.05 -6.75
CA ASP A 73 -32.37 -16.07 -7.52
C ASP A 73 -32.07 -16.20 -9.02
N ILE A 74 -30.83 -16.54 -9.37
CA ILE A 74 -30.46 -16.84 -10.77
C ILE A 74 -31.18 -18.07 -11.26
N LEU A 75 -31.14 -19.17 -10.50
CA LEU A 75 -31.80 -20.44 -10.87
C LEU A 75 -33.32 -20.33 -10.92
N ALA A 76 -33.90 -19.41 -10.15
CA ALA A 76 -35.34 -19.16 -10.13
C ALA A 76 -35.79 -18.11 -11.16
N ASP A 77 -34.89 -17.65 -12.04
CA ASP A 77 -35.12 -16.64 -13.08
C ASP A 77 -35.74 -15.33 -12.52
N ARG A 78 -35.31 -14.93 -11.31
CA ARG A 78 -35.81 -13.73 -10.61
C ARG A 78 -35.04 -12.45 -10.94
N LEU A 79 -33.96 -12.55 -11.72
CA LEU A 79 -33.13 -11.41 -12.10
C LEU A 79 -33.54 -10.85 -13.47
N PRO A 80 -33.32 -9.55 -13.71
CA PRO A 80 -33.48 -8.98 -15.05
C PRO A 80 -32.59 -9.72 -16.06
N LYS A 81 -33.11 -9.92 -17.28
CA LYS A 81 -32.40 -10.67 -18.36
C LYS A 81 -31.09 -10.06 -18.78
N ASP A 82 -30.87 -8.79 -18.48
CA ASP A 82 -29.66 -8.03 -18.78
C ASP A 82 -28.75 -7.80 -17.55
N ALA A 83 -29.07 -8.41 -16.41
CA ALA A 83 -28.33 -8.23 -15.16
C ALA A 83 -26.81 -8.45 -15.29
N PHE A 84 -26.39 -9.35 -16.18
CA PHE A 84 -25.01 -9.74 -16.39
C PHE A 84 -24.44 -9.30 -17.75
N ARG A 85 -25.21 -8.53 -18.54
CA ARG A 85 -24.75 -8.10 -19.86
C ARG A 85 -23.54 -7.16 -19.75
N ASN A 86 -22.49 -7.44 -20.51
CA ASN A 86 -21.23 -6.69 -20.54
C ASN A 86 -20.58 -6.54 -19.15
N LYS A 87 -20.66 -7.59 -18.31
CA LYS A 87 -20.05 -7.62 -16.98
C LYS A 87 -19.19 -8.85 -16.82
N ILE A 88 -18.13 -8.71 -16.05
CA ILE A 88 -17.38 -9.85 -15.53
C ILE A 88 -18.16 -10.39 -14.32
N VAL A 89 -18.55 -11.65 -14.37
CA VAL A 89 -19.30 -12.31 -13.31
C VAL A 89 -18.40 -13.33 -12.62
N LEU A 90 -18.24 -13.19 -11.32
CA LEU A 90 -17.50 -14.11 -10.47
C LEU A 90 -18.51 -14.99 -9.70
N VAL A 91 -18.31 -16.29 -9.76
CA VAL A 91 -19.07 -17.25 -8.95
C VAL A 91 -18.16 -17.74 -7.83
N GLY A 92 -18.56 -17.53 -6.60
CA GLY A 92 -17.77 -17.91 -5.44
C GLY A 92 -18.59 -18.06 -4.17
N ALA A 93 -18.02 -18.71 -3.19
CA ALA A 93 -18.64 -18.92 -1.90
C ALA A 93 -18.41 -17.69 -1.00
N THR A 94 -19.52 -17.15 -0.45
CA THR A 94 -19.49 -16.00 0.46
C THR A 94 -20.04 -16.33 1.84
N ALA A 95 -20.56 -17.56 2.05
CA ALA A 95 -21.17 -17.97 3.31
C ALA A 95 -20.11 -18.23 4.40
N ILE A 96 -20.44 -17.81 5.63
CA ILE A 96 -19.64 -18.12 6.82
C ILE A 96 -19.56 -19.65 6.99
N GLY A 97 -18.34 -20.18 7.18
CA GLY A 97 -18.09 -21.62 7.29
C GLY A 97 -17.57 -22.30 6.01
N ILE A 98 -17.54 -21.61 4.89
CA ILE A 98 -16.80 -22.02 3.70
C ILE A 98 -15.43 -21.36 3.77
N TYR A 99 -14.36 -22.16 3.68
CA TYR A 99 -12.98 -21.77 4.04
C TYR A 99 -12.28 -20.76 3.12
N ASP A 100 -12.97 -20.06 2.22
CA ASP A 100 -12.39 -19.03 1.36
C ASP A 100 -12.59 -17.60 1.95
N LEU A 101 -12.25 -17.46 3.23
CA LEU A 101 -12.21 -16.16 3.90
C LEU A 101 -10.78 -15.68 4.09
N ARG A 102 -10.54 -14.42 3.86
CA ARG A 102 -9.22 -13.77 3.95
C ARG A 102 -9.27 -12.58 4.89
N VAL A 103 -8.13 -12.31 5.53
CA VAL A 103 -7.96 -11.09 6.33
C VAL A 103 -7.56 -9.95 5.39
N THR A 104 -8.29 -8.84 5.48
CA THR A 104 -8.04 -7.61 4.73
C THR A 104 -8.04 -6.41 5.66
N PRO A 105 -7.62 -5.21 5.23
CA PRO A 105 -7.70 -4.01 6.06
C PRO A 105 -9.12 -3.65 6.51
N PHE A 106 -10.15 -4.11 5.81
CA PHE A 106 -11.55 -3.80 6.11
C PHE A 106 -12.27 -4.88 6.94
N SER A 107 -11.81 -6.12 6.90
CA SER A 107 -12.47 -7.23 7.60
C SER A 107 -11.54 -8.41 7.78
N SER A 108 -11.69 -9.11 8.91
CA SER A 108 -11.02 -10.39 9.16
C SER A 108 -11.67 -11.58 8.42
N THR A 109 -12.85 -11.37 7.82
CA THR A 109 -13.67 -12.39 7.14
C THR A 109 -14.10 -11.92 5.76
N PHE A 110 -13.14 -11.48 4.95
CA PHE A 110 -13.39 -10.98 3.59
C PHE A 110 -13.47 -12.15 2.60
N PRO A 111 -14.53 -12.27 1.76
CA PRO A 111 -14.64 -13.35 0.79
C PRO A 111 -13.52 -13.30 -0.25
N GLY A 112 -12.89 -14.43 -0.53
CA GLY A 112 -11.79 -14.52 -1.51
C GLY A 112 -12.22 -14.12 -2.92
N VAL A 113 -13.46 -14.43 -3.31
CA VAL A 113 -14.02 -14.02 -4.60
C VAL A 113 -14.07 -12.49 -4.76
N GLU A 114 -14.34 -11.74 -3.69
CA GLU A 114 -14.33 -10.27 -3.72
C GLU A 114 -12.91 -9.69 -3.82
N ILE A 115 -11.88 -10.41 -3.37
CA ILE A 115 -10.49 -10.02 -3.59
C ILE A 115 -10.19 -10.00 -5.09
N HIS A 116 -10.63 -11.03 -5.82
CA HIS A 116 -10.50 -11.05 -7.28
C HIS A 116 -11.28 -9.90 -7.94
N ALA A 117 -12.48 -9.58 -7.45
CA ALA A 117 -13.27 -8.45 -7.93
C ALA A 117 -12.51 -7.12 -7.73
N ASN A 118 -11.90 -6.88 -6.55
CA ASN A 118 -11.09 -5.71 -6.30
C ASN A 118 -9.87 -5.62 -7.24
N VAL A 119 -9.18 -6.73 -7.49
CA VAL A 119 -8.05 -6.75 -8.43
C VAL A 119 -8.49 -6.42 -9.85
N ILE A 120 -9.61 -7.00 -10.31
CA ILE A 120 -10.20 -6.72 -11.63
C ILE A 120 -10.56 -5.24 -11.74
N ASP A 121 -11.24 -4.69 -10.74
CA ASP A 121 -11.62 -3.27 -10.69
C ASP A 121 -10.38 -2.36 -10.74
N ASN A 122 -9.35 -2.67 -9.94
CA ASN A 122 -8.10 -1.91 -9.96
C ASN A 122 -7.45 -1.91 -11.34
N ILE A 123 -7.48 -3.03 -12.06
CA ILE A 123 -6.90 -3.12 -13.41
C ILE A 123 -7.71 -2.30 -14.41
N LEU A 124 -9.03 -2.48 -14.44
CA LEU A 124 -9.91 -1.81 -15.41
C LEU A 124 -9.94 -0.29 -15.22
N HIS A 125 -9.91 0.19 -13.97
CA HIS A 125 -9.89 1.62 -13.64
C HIS A 125 -8.49 2.21 -13.50
N ARG A 126 -7.42 1.40 -13.67
CA ARG A 126 -6.01 1.81 -13.49
C ARG A 126 -5.75 2.43 -12.10
N ASN A 127 -6.46 1.97 -11.10
CA ASN A 127 -6.41 2.50 -9.74
C ASN A 127 -5.48 1.65 -8.85
N PHE A 128 -4.18 1.77 -9.09
CA PHE A 128 -3.15 0.99 -8.40
C PHE A 128 -2.57 1.73 -7.22
N LEU A 129 -2.29 1.02 -6.13
CA LEU A 129 -1.40 1.49 -5.08
C LEU A 129 0.05 1.22 -5.51
N ILE A 130 0.86 2.28 -5.55
CA ILE A 130 2.24 2.21 -6.01
C ILE A 130 3.16 2.07 -4.80
N HIS A 131 3.92 0.98 -4.74
CA HIS A 131 5.03 0.80 -3.82
C HIS A 131 6.20 0.19 -4.58
N SER A 132 6.97 1.05 -5.24
CA SER A 132 8.06 0.68 -6.14
C SER A 132 9.43 0.80 -5.45
N SER A 133 10.49 0.38 -6.14
CA SER A 133 11.88 0.60 -5.69
C SER A 133 12.20 2.09 -5.52
N VAL A 134 11.56 2.96 -6.33
CA VAL A 134 11.71 4.42 -6.20
C VAL A 134 11.11 4.93 -4.88
N THR A 135 9.93 4.43 -4.46
CA THR A 135 9.35 4.82 -3.17
C THR A 135 10.22 4.38 -2.00
N ARG A 136 10.82 3.20 -2.06
CA ARG A 136 11.80 2.75 -1.06
C ARG A 136 13.02 3.66 -0.99
N PHE A 137 13.53 4.11 -2.12
CA PHE A 137 14.63 5.09 -2.16
C PHE A 137 14.24 6.43 -1.52
N ILE A 138 13.03 6.93 -1.82
CA ILE A 138 12.48 8.15 -1.21
C ILE A 138 12.35 7.98 0.31
N ASP A 139 11.92 6.81 0.80
CA ASP A 139 11.83 6.52 2.23
C ASP A 139 13.21 6.64 2.91
N VAL A 140 14.24 6.03 2.33
CA VAL A 140 15.62 6.12 2.87
C VAL A 140 16.12 7.57 2.84
N CYS A 141 15.93 8.28 1.73
CA CYS A 141 16.31 9.69 1.63
C CYS A 141 15.57 10.56 2.66
N SER A 142 14.29 10.30 2.91
CA SER A 142 13.51 11.03 3.91
C SER A 142 14.04 10.79 5.33
N ILE A 143 14.41 9.55 5.69
CA ILE A 143 15.02 9.22 6.98
C ILE A 143 16.33 10.02 7.18
N ILE A 144 17.19 10.01 6.18
CA ILE A 144 18.48 10.73 6.24
C ILE A 144 18.24 12.24 6.34
N LEU A 145 17.37 12.79 5.48
CA LEU A 145 17.09 14.22 5.43
C LEU A 145 16.53 14.74 6.76
N PHE A 146 15.47 14.11 7.27
CA PHE A 146 14.86 14.51 8.53
C PHE A 146 15.80 14.27 9.72
N GLY A 147 16.58 13.20 9.69
CA GLY A 147 17.61 12.93 10.68
C GLY A 147 18.68 14.03 10.72
N LEU A 148 19.18 14.47 9.58
CA LEU A 148 20.15 15.55 9.48
C LEU A 148 19.56 16.90 9.92
N ILE A 149 18.36 17.24 9.45
CA ILE A 149 17.70 18.50 9.83
C ILE A 149 17.51 18.56 11.35
N LEU A 150 16.97 17.51 11.98
CA LEU A 150 16.78 17.47 13.43
C LEU A 150 18.12 17.49 14.17
N GLY A 151 19.10 16.69 13.72
CA GLY A 151 20.43 16.60 14.32
C GLY A 151 21.19 17.95 14.32
N ILE A 152 20.97 18.76 13.30
CA ILE A 152 21.59 20.09 13.18
C ILE A 152 20.77 21.18 13.89
N LEU A 153 19.44 21.12 13.80
CA LEU A 153 18.54 22.17 14.27
C LEU A 153 18.31 22.10 15.78
N ILE A 154 17.98 20.94 16.32
CA ILE A 154 17.59 20.80 17.73
C ILE A 154 18.68 21.25 18.70
N PRO A 155 20.00 20.95 18.52
CA PRO A 155 21.05 21.42 19.42
C PRO A 155 21.20 22.95 19.48
N ARG A 156 20.71 23.67 18.47
CA ARG A 156 20.78 25.14 18.40
C ARG A 156 19.59 25.85 19.02
N LEU A 157 18.51 25.12 19.30
CA LEU A 157 17.27 25.67 19.83
C LEU A 157 17.20 25.53 21.36
N ARG A 158 16.41 26.39 21.98
CA ARG A 158 16.03 26.23 23.38
C ARG A 158 15.13 24.99 23.52
N PRO A 159 15.10 24.33 24.69
CA PRO A 159 14.33 23.08 24.86
C PRO A 159 12.87 23.16 24.41
N ILE A 160 12.16 24.23 24.77
CA ILE A 160 10.75 24.41 24.40
C ILE A 160 10.59 24.64 22.89
N THR A 161 11.42 25.49 22.28
CA THR A 161 11.39 25.75 20.84
C THR A 161 11.81 24.54 20.03
N GLY A 162 12.77 23.75 20.54
CA GLY A 162 13.17 22.47 19.94
C GLY A 162 12.03 21.44 19.94
N MET A 163 11.28 21.34 21.03
CA MET A 163 10.11 20.46 21.11
C MET A 163 9.02 20.87 20.10
N ILE A 164 8.72 22.15 20.01
CA ILE A 164 7.73 22.67 19.05
C ILE A 164 8.20 22.41 17.62
N ALA A 165 9.47 22.67 17.31
CA ALA A 165 10.03 22.42 15.98
C ALA A 165 9.99 20.95 15.58
N ALA A 166 10.33 20.04 16.49
CA ALA A 166 10.24 18.60 16.26
C ALA A 166 8.79 18.16 16.01
N PHE A 167 7.84 18.64 16.82
CA PHE A 167 6.43 18.34 16.66
C PHE A 167 5.88 18.85 15.31
N LEU A 168 6.20 20.09 14.94
CA LEU A 168 5.78 20.64 13.64
C LEU A 168 6.37 19.88 12.47
N MET A 169 7.61 19.42 12.56
CA MET A 169 8.26 18.63 11.52
C MET A 169 7.57 17.24 11.37
N ILE A 170 7.26 16.58 12.48
CA ILE A 170 6.50 15.33 12.47
C ILE A 170 5.13 15.54 11.85
N ALA A 171 4.40 16.56 12.29
CA ALA A 171 3.08 16.89 11.76
C ALA A 171 3.13 17.18 10.25
N ALA A 172 4.09 17.98 9.80
CA ALA A 172 4.29 18.27 8.38
C ALA A 172 4.59 17.01 7.56
N PHE A 173 5.46 16.12 8.07
CA PHE A 173 5.75 14.86 7.40
C PHE A 173 4.51 13.97 7.27
N VAL A 174 3.70 13.86 8.33
CA VAL A 174 2.44 13.10 8.30
C VAL A 174 1.49 13.68 7.26
N VAL A 175 1.29 15.00 7.25
CA VAL A 175 0.41 15.67 6.27
C VAL A 175 0.90 15.47 4.84
N ILE A 176 2.21 15.61 4.58
CA ILE A 176 2.80 15.36 3.26
C ILE A 176 2.58 13.89 2.83
N ASN A 177 2.78 12.94 3.75
CA ASN A 177 2.58 11.53 3.46
C ASN A 177 1.12 11.22 3.07
N PHE A 178 0.15 11.75 3.81
CA PHE A 178 -1.26 11.65 3.46
C PHE A 178 -1.57 12.31 2.10
N PHE A 179 -1.03 13.49 1.86
CA PHE A 179 -1.21 14.17 0.57
C PHE A 179 -0.68 13.33 -0.60
N VAL A 180 0.53 12.78 -0.48
CA VAL A 180 1.14 11.91 -1.51
C VAL A 180 0.29 10.65 -1.72
N PHE A 181 -0.18 10.03 -0.63
CA PHE A 181 -1.04 8.86 -0.71
C PHE A 181 -2.35 9.14 -1.48
N PHE A 182 -3.07 10.20 -1.10
CA PHE A 182 -4.36 10.50 -1.73
C PHE A 182 -4.25 11.10 -3.14
N SER A 183 -3.18 11.84 -3.44
CA SER A 183 -3.03 12.49 -4.76
C SER A 183 -2.38 11.60 -5.81
N PHE A 184 -1.50 10.67 -5.38
CA PHE A 184 -0.68 9.88 -6.29
C PHE A 184 -0.85 8.37 -6.08
N ASN A 185 -1.75 7.92 -5.21
CA ASN A 185 -1.90 6.51 -4.84
C ASN A 185 -0.56 5.85 -4.44
N THR A 186 0.37 6.65 -3.92
CA THR A 186 1.74 6.20 -3.62
C THR A 186 1.88 5.99 -2.12
N TRP A 187 2.23 4.77 -1.75
CA TRP A 187 2.47 4.41 -0.36
C TRP A 187 3.93 4.66 0.01
N LEU A 188 4.17 5.65 0.87
CA LEU A 188 5.43 5.90 1.54
C LEU A 188 5.39 5.34 2.97
N ASN A 189 6.54 4.88 3.47
CA ASN A 189 6.64 4.39 4.85
C ASN A 189 6.56 5.56 5.84
N LEU A 190 5.54 5.55 6.68
CA LEU A 190 5.36 6.53 7.74
C LEU A 190 6.20 6.20 8.99
N VAL A 191 6.28 4.91 9.33
CA VAL A 191 6.78 4.44 10.62
C VAL A 191 8.26 4.71 10.82
N TYR A 192 9.11 4.35 9.84
CA TYR A 192 10.57 4.48 9.99
C TYR A 192 11.05 5.92 10.16
N PRO A 193 10.61 6.90 9.33
CA PRO A 193 10.96 8.30 9.55
C PRO A 193 10.47 8.84 10.90
N LEU A 194 9.26 8.48 11.34
CA LEU A 194 8.73 8.91 12.65
C LEU A 194 9.56 8.38 13.81
N ILE A 195 9.92 7.09 13.81
CA ILE A 195 10.79 6.51 14.83
C ILE A 195 12.16 7.20 14.83
N THR A 196 12.71 7.46 13.65
CA THR A 196 14.01 8.16 13.53
C THR A 196 13.94 9.56 14.12
N MET A 197 12.92 10.36 13.78
CA MET A 197 12.73 11.70 14.31
C MET A 197 12.58 11.67 15.84
N ALA A 198 11.76 10.75 16.38
CA ALA A 198 11.55 10.61 17.82
C ALA A 198 12.85 10.21 18.53
N THR A 199 13.58 9.24 18.00
CA THR A 199 14.84 8.75 18.60
C THR A 199 15.91 9.83 18.62
N ILE A 200 16.08 10.57 17.53
CA ILE A 200 17.05 11.67 17.45
C ILE A 200 16.70 12.78 18.43
N TYR A 201 15.42 13.19 18.48
CA TYR A 201 14.97 14.21 19.42
C TYR A 201 15.23 13.80 20.87
N LEU A 202 14.87 12.59 21.26
CA LEU A 202 15.08 12.06 22.60
C LEU A 202 16.58 11.98 22.93
N GLY A 203 17.40 11.46 22.03
CA GLY A 203 18.85 11.33 22.21
C GLY A 203 19.51 12.69 22.44
N ILE A 204 19.17 13.71 21.64
CA ILE A 204 19.71 15.07 21.79
C ILE A 204 19.24 15.70 23.10
N THR A 205 17.95 15.53 23.46
CA THR A 205 17.39 16.09 24.70
C THR A 205 18.08 15.47 25.93
N ILE A 206 18.28 14.15 25.95
CA ILE A 206 18.99 13.46 27.01
C ILE A 206 20.45 13.93 27.10
N TYR A 207 21.13 14.07 25.96
CA TYR A 207 22.50 14.57 25.92
C TYR A 207 22.63 15.99 26.52
N HIS A 208 21.72 16.91 26.13
CA HIS A 208 21.68 18.27 26.68
C HIS A 208 21.41 18.28 28.18
N TYR A 209 20.48 17.46 28.67
CA TYR A 209 20.20 17.32 30.09
C TYR A 209 21.45 16.92 30.91
N PHE A 210 22.16 15.87 30.46
CA PHE A 210 23.36 15.44 31.15
C PHE A 210 24.52 16.44 31.05
N LYS A 211 24.63 17.15 29.93
CA LYS A 211 25.63 18.21 29.77
C LYS A 211 25.39 19.35 30.75
N GLU A 212 24.15 19.85 30.84
CA GLU A 212 23.79 20.90 31.79
C GLU A 212 23.99 20.47 33.25
N GLU A 213 23.67 19.24 33.59
CA GLU A 213 23.89 18.73 34.94
C GLU A 213 25.39 18.68 35.30
N ARG A 214 26.22 18.25 34.36
CA ARG A 214 27.68 18.24 34.54
C ARG A 214 28.24 19.64 34.71
N GLU A 215 27.79 20.61 33.94
CA GLU A 215 28.19 22.02 34.03
C GLU A 215 27.78 22.61 35.37
N LYS A 216 26.56 22.37 35.84
CA LYS A 216 26.07 22.81 37.15
C LYS A 216 26.89 22.21 38.32
N LYS A 217 27.30 20.95 38.22
CA LYS A 217 28.18 20.31 39.23
C LYS A 217 29.57 20.92 39.29
N LYS A 218 30.17 21.31 38.12
CA LYS A 218 31.48 21.95 38.07
C LYS A 218 31.50 23.39 38.65
N ILE A 219 30.36 24.09 38.65
CA ILE A 219 30.26 25.44 39.20
C ILE A 219 30.01 25.42 40.72
N ARG A 220 29.49 24.33 41.27
CA ARG A 220 29.16 24.19 42.69
C ARG A 220 30.26 23.54 43.57
N GLY A 221 31.29 23.02 42.94
CA GLY A 221 32.47 22.48 43.61
C GLY A 221 33.69 23.40 43.39
#